data_4b8a4c777ad5be38e69e28bb2c05c314
#
_entry.id   4b8a4c777ad5be38e69e28bb2c05c314
#
_cell.length_a   1.000
_cell.length_b   1.000
_cell.length_c   1.000
_cell.angle_alpha   90.00
_cell.angle_beta   90.00
_cell.angle_gamma   90.00
#
_symmetry.space_group_name_H-M   'P 1'
#
loop_
_entity.id
_entity.type
_entity.pdbx_description
1 polymer ?
#
loop_
_entity_poly.entity_id
_entity_poly.type
_entity_poly.pdbx_seq_one_letter_code
_entity_poly.pdbx_strand_id
1 'polypeptide(L)'
;MKLTYVQQFTYRDLPDDFAQRYPESVVTNPYYELVDPQKVRASFRNGLDEMMYAARAGFDAVAVTEHGQANYDMSPNPDLTAAAFAYATETGGIEVGVHVIGRTLGKTREPLRVAEEYAVLDHISGGRLLAGFPVGLAYDANYNNGVVPVETRARYDENLALILKAWTSREIFAWNGKFSQYPGVNIWPRPLQAPHPPLSITTIGTPNTTTFALQRDLGFNLVAFHGDPMVIAKPVFDHFWETAADMGVDDNPYRATYAQFVAVADTDAEAEKLYAKHIEYSFANGIGHIGIHRLAMPGGIPPMGLKHLMATMPPPPDGPPKYRDLVESGAVVAGSAATVRDRLAMLAKTFRVGNLSLFVQLGSMPHELTKHNIDMCASQVLPHLRPIWSEYDDDNRWWPVRLGGKAPSPKQAGITAGSAK
;
A
#
# COMPACT_ATOMS: atom_id res chain seq x y z
N MET A 1 -12.22 -2.65 13.53
CA MET A 1 -11.47 -2.42 12.28
C MET A 1 -9.97 -2.64 12.48
N LYS A 2 -9.19 -2.81 11.41
CA LYS A 2 -7.72 -3.02 11.44
C LYS A 2 -6.98 -1.76 11.00
N LEU A 3 -5.89 -1.45 11.69
CA LEU A 3 -5.16 -0.19 11.55
C LEU A 3 -3.68 -0.50 11.27
N THR A 4 -3.24 -0.17 10.07
CA THR A 4 -1.91 -0.48 9.55
C THR A 4 -1.05 0.77 9.50
N TYR A 5 0.13 0.73 10.10
CA TYR A 5 1.17 1.75 9.90
C TYR A 5 1.88 1.51 8.56
N VAL A 6 1.99 2.52 7.73
CA VAL A 6 2.70 2.42 6.44
C VAL A 6 4.03 3.14 6.52
N GLN A 7 5.12 2.41 6.28
CA GLN A 7 6.47 2.95 6.21
C GLN A 7 6.88 3.21 4.77
N GLN A 8 7.26 4.46 4.49
CA GLN A 8 8.03 4.86 3.32
C GLN A 8 9.43 5.27 3.75
N PHE A 9 10.45 4.84 3.00
CA PHE A 9 11.84 5.20 3.28
C PHE A 9 12.21 6.48 2.53
N THR A 10 11.62 7.59 2.97
CA THR A 10 11.79 8.91 2.34
C THR A 10 13.18 9.48 2.57
N TYR A 11 13.79 10.08 1.54
CA TYR A 11 14.95 10.92 1.71
C TYR A 11 14.51 12.27 2.28
N ARG A 12 14.89 12.56 3.54
CA ARG A 12 14.32 13.66 4.35
C ARG A 12 15.05 15.01 4.22
N ASP A 13 16.09 15.07 3.40
CA ASP A 13 17.09 16.14 3.39
C ASP A 13 17.31 16.75 1.99
N LEU A 14 16.27 16.79 1.15
CA LEU A 14 16.36 17.53 -0.12
C LEU A 14 16.47 19.04 0.14
N PRO A 15 17.15 19.79 -0.76
CA PRO A 15 17.23 21.23 -0.63
C PRO A 15 15.86 21.91 -0.73
N ASP A 16 15.70 23.05 -0.08
CA ASP A 16 14.43 23.80 -0.02
C ASP A 16 13.92 24.23 -1.41
N ASP A 17 14.83 24.43 -2.37
CA ASP A 17 14.54 24.80 -3.75
C ASP A 17 14.37 23.60 -4.70
N PHE A 18 14.24 22.38 -4.15
CA PHE A 18 14.16 21.15 -4.94
C PHE A 18 13.03 21.20 -5.98
N ALA A 19 11.82 21.55 -5.57
CA ALA A 19 10.66 21.59 -6.46
C ALA A 19 10.76 22.64 -7.58
N GLN A 20 11.56 23.70 -7.38
CA GLN A 20 11.83 24.70 -8.41
C GLN A 20 12.90 24.23 -9.42
N ARG A 21 13.85 23.43 -8.96
CA ARG A 21 15.01 23.01 -9.78
C ARG A 21 14.74 21.72 -10.56
N TYR A 22 13.92 20.83 -9.99
CA TYR A 22 13.68 19.50 -10.56
C TYR A 22 12.20 19.31 -10.86
N PRO A 23 11.86 18.80 -12.06
CA PRO A 23 10.46 18.76 -12.52
C PRO A 23 9.61 17.70 -11.84
N GLU A 24 10.24 16.73 -11.18
CA GLU A 24 9.55 15.60 -10.55
C GLU A 24 10.42 14.91 -9.50
N SER A 25 9.80 14.11 -8.63
CA SER A 25 10.43 13.40 -7.50
C SER A 25 10.94 12.00 -7.84
N VAL A 26 10.78 11.55 -9.07
CA VAL A 26 11.12 10.19 -9.51
C VAL A 26 11.97 10.22 -10.79
N VAL A 27 12.80 9.22 -10.99
CA VAL A 27 13.56 8.91 -12.21
C VAL A 27 14.63 9.95 -12.59
N THR A 28 14.31 11.25 -12.59
CA THR A 28 15.16 12.31 -13.16
C THR A 28 16.07 13.01 -12.15
N ASN A 29 16.04 12.61 -10.89
CA ASN A 29 16.78 13.27 -9.81
C ASN A 29 18.27 12.85 -9.84
N PRO A 30 19.22 13.78 -9.95
CA PRO A 30 20.65 13.47 -9.97
C PRO A 30 21.14 13.09 -8.56
N TYR A 31 21.33 11.80 -8.32
CA TYR A 31 21.68 11.23 -7.03
C TYR A 31 22.92 11.90 -6.40
N TYR A 32 24.00 12.04 -7.15
CA TYR A 32 25.27 12.56 -6.63
C TYR A 32 25.27 14.05 -6.30
N GLU A 33 24.29 14.80 -6.81
CA GLU A 33 24.12 16.22 -6.48
C GLU A 33 23.23 16.43 -5.24
N LEU A 34 22.32 15.51 -4.98
CA LEU A 34 21.23 15.68 -4.00
C LEU A 34 21.44 14.87 -2.74
N VAL A 35 22.15 13.74 -2.83
CA VAL A 35 22.08 12.70 -1.82
C VAL A 35 23.38 12.50 -1.05
N ASP A 36 23.29 12.61 0.27
CA ASP A 36 24.31 12.16 1.21
C ASP A 36 24.07 10.69 1.58
N PRO A 37 24.99 9.75 1.27
CA PRO A 37 24.83 8.34 1.60
C PRO A 37 24.65 8.07 3.12
N GLN A 38 25.18 8.90 4.01
CA GLN A 38 24.99 8.74 5.44
C GLN A 38 23.55 9.09 5.88
N LYS A 39 22.93 10.05 5.20
CA LYS A 39 21.54 10.39 5.42
C LYS A 39 20.60 9.29 4.88
N VAL A 40 20.93 8.67 3.73
CA VAL A 40 20.23 7.45 3.25
C VAL A 40 20.30 6.34 4.28
N ARG A 41 21.52 6.05 4.78
CA ARG A 41 21.71 5.04 5.85
C ARG A 41 20.88 5.37 7.09
N ALA A 42 20.84 6.62 7.50
CA ALA A 42 20.02 7.08 8.62
C ALA A 42 18.52 6.89 8.36
N SER A 43 18.03 7.20 7.14
CA SER A 43 16.63 7.00 6.75
C SER A 43 16.22 5.53 6.87
N PHE A 44 17.02 4.58 6.40
CA PHE A 44 16.73 3.15 6.53
C PHE A 44 16.74 2.68 8.00
N ARG A 45 17.76 3.08 8.77
CA ARG A 45 17.84 2.71 10.19
C ARG A 45 16.64 3.27 10.97
N ASN A 46 16.34 4.55 10.78
CA ASN A 46 15.23 5.19 11.46
C ASN A 46 13.89 4.60 11.02
N GLY A 47 13.70 4.32 9.73
CA GLY A 47 12.48 3.69 9.23
C GLY A 47 12.24 2.30 9.81
N LEU A 48 13.27 1.46 9.92
CA LEU A 48 13.15 0.14 10.57
C LEU A 48 12.83 0.27 12.07
N ASP A 49 13.42 1.25 12.77
CA ASP A 49 13.09 1.53 14.17
C ASP A 49 11.66 2.07 14.32
N GLU A 50 11.21 2.95 13.43
CA GLU A 50 9.83 3.47 13.38
C GLU A 50 8.81 2.34 13.16
N MET A 51 9.11 1.37 12.29
CA MET A 51 8.29 0.17 12.09
C MET A 51 8.15 -0.65 13.39
N MET A 52 9.27 -0.90 14.06
CA MET A 52 9.29 -1.62 15.34
C MET A 52 8.58 -0.83 16.44
N TYR A 53 8.71 0.49 16.44
CA TYR A 53 8.05 1.37 17.38
C TYR A 53 6.51 1.33 17.19
N ALA A 54 6.03 1.45 15.96
CA ALA A 54 4.61 1.36 15.62
C ALA A 54 4.00 0.00 16.01
N ALA A 55 4.75 -1.10 15.79
CA ALA A 55 4.33 -2.43 16.21
C ALA A 55 4.14 -2.52 17.74
N ARG A 56 5.09 -1.98 18.52
CA ARG A 56 5.00 -1.95 19.99
C ARG A 56 3.92 -0.99 20.51
N ALA A 57 3.68 0.10 19.79
CA ALA A 57 2.63 1.06 20.12
C ALA A 57 1.22 0.49 19.90
N GLY A 58 1.08 -0.61 19.15
CA GLY A 58 -0.16 -1.36 19.02
C GLY A 58 -0.90 -1.17 17.69
N PHE A 59 -0.22 -0.82 16.60
CA PHE A 59 -0.79 -0.98 15.27
C PHE A 59 -1.01 -2.47 14.96
N ASP A 60 -2.08 -2.79 14.22
CA ASP A 60 -2.43 -4.18 13.92
C ASP A 60 -1.52 -4.80 12.86
N ALA A 61 -0.97 -3.98 11.96
CA ALA A 61 0.05 -4.36 11.00
C ALA A 61 1.02 -3.20 10.71
N VAL A 62 2.18 -3.55 10.17
CA VAL A 62 3.12 -2.61 9.57
C VAL A 62 3.27 -2.96 8.10
N ALA A 63 3.09 -1.97 7.24
CA ALA A 63 3.17 -2.13 5.80
C ALA A 63 4.41 -1.47 5.21
N VAL A 64 4.95 -2.08 4.15
CA VAL A 64 6.03 -1.54 3.32
C VAL A 64 5.58 -1.45 1.87
N THR A 65 6.07 -0.44 1.16
CA THR A 65 5.76 -0.13 -0.23
C THR A 65 6.95 -0.43 -1.15
N GLU A 66 6.70 -0.55 -2.45
CA GLU A 66 7.74 -0.74 -3.45
C GLU A 66 7.76 0.43 -4.43
N HIS A 67 8.85 1.21 -4.40
CA HIS A 67 9.08 2.27 -5.36
C HIS A 67 10.57 2.31 -5.74
N GLY A 68 10.84 2.38 -7.04
CA GLY A 68 12.20 2.46 -7.56
C GLY A 68 12.51 3.85 -8.11
N GLN A 69 13.78 4.29 -8.00
CA GLN A 69 14.25 5.59 -8.50
C GLN A 69 13.39 6.77 -7.99
N ALA A 70 12.97 6.70 -6.71
CA ALA A 70 12.10 7.67 -6.06
C ALA A 70 12.76 8.24 -4.79
N ASN A 71 12.69 9.54 -4.59
CA ASN A 71 13.22 10.18 -3.38
C ASN A 71 12.27 10.06 -2.18
N TYR A 72 10.97 9.90 -2.45
CA TYR A 72 9.95 9.82 -1.40
C TYR A 72 9.79 8.42 -0.80
N ASP A 73 10.29 7.40 -1.51
CA ASP A 73 10.38 6.04 -1.01
C ASP A 73 11.54 5.28 -1.69
N MET A 74 12.65 5.20 -1.00
CA MET A 74 13.88 4.54 -1.49
C MET A 74 13.82 3.01 -1.30
N SER A 75 12.66 2.38 -1.52
CA SER A 75 12.41 0.95 -1.28
C SER A 75 12.12 0.19 -2.59
N PRO A 76 13.15 -0.08 -3.43
CA PRO A 76 12.95 -0.80 -4.70
C PRO A 76 12.67 -2.30 -4.52
N ASN A 77 12.87 -2.83 -3.31
CA ASN A 77 12.51 -4.19 -2.93
C ASN A 77 11.98 -4.21 -1.50
N PRO A 78 10.65 -4.23 -1.31
CA PRO A 78 10.01 -4.18 0.00
C PRO A 78 10.26 -5.45 0.82
N ASP A 79 10.57 -6.59 0.18
CA ASP A 79 10.74 -7.87 0.84
C ASP A 79 11.96 -7.85 1.77
N LEU A 80 12.98 -7.04 1.46
CA LEU A 80 14.19 -6.89 2.31
C LEU A 80 13.85 -6.25 3.66
N THR A 81 13.09 -5.17 3.66
CA THR A 81 12.69 -4.47 4.88
C THR A 81 11.60 -5.24 5.63
N ALA A 82 10.68 -5.87 4.91
CA ALA A 82 9.68 -6.77 5.48
C ALA A 82 10.32 -7.97 6.19
N ALA A 83 11.36 -8.60 5.61
CA ALA A 83 12.06 -9.72 6.22
C ALA A 83 12.80 -9.31 7.50
N ALA A 84 13.47 -8.16 7.50
CA ALA A 84 14.12 -7.61 8.69
C ALA A 84 13.09 -7.36 9.81
N PHE A 85 11.96 -6.74 9.49
CA PHE A 85 10.86 -6.48 10.40
C PHE A 85 10.20 -7.77 10.91
N ALA A 86 9.90 -8.71 10.01
CA ALA A 86 9.30 -10.00 10.34
C ALA A 86 10.16 -10.79 11.34
N TYR A 87 11.48 -10.87 11.10
CA TYR A 87 12.41 -11.53 11.99
C TYR A 87 12.47 -10.84 13.37
N ALA A 88 12.59 -9.51 13.40
CA ALA A 88 12.67 -8.75 14.64
C ALA A 88 11.40 -8.86 15.49
N THR A 89 10.21 -8.85 14.86
CA THR A 89 8.94 -9.01 15.57
C THR A 89 8.71 -10.45 16.03
N GLU A 90 9.06 -11.46 15.23
CA GLU A 90 8.91 -12.86 15.60
C GLU A 90 9.82 -13.21 16.80
N THR A 91 11.09 -12.84 16.73
CA THR A 91 12.03 -13.07 17.83
C THR A 91 11.74 -12.22 19.06
N GLY A 92 11.13 -11.06 18.90
CA GLY A 92 10.66 -10.17 19.97
C GLY A 92 9.31 -10.54 20.57
N GLY A 93 8.61 -11.56 20.05
CA GLY A 93 7.29 -11.97 20.53
C GLY A 93 6.20 -10.92 20.30
N ILE A 94 6.32 -10.11 19.23
CA ILE A 94 5.36 -9.04 18.91
C ILE A 94 4.37 -9.56 17.86
N GLU A 95 3.10 -9.69 18.26
CA GLU A 95 2.01 -10.14 17.37
C GLU A 95 1.48 -8.98 16.53
N VAL A 96 2.06 -8.81 15.34
CA VAL A 96 1.74 -7.73 14.38
C VAL A 96 1.79 -8.27 12.96
N GLY A 97 0.88 -7.82 12.08
CA GLY A 97 0.89 -8.17 10.67
C GLY A 97 2.11 -7.61 9.94
N VAL A 98 2.70 -8.42 9.07
CA VAL A 98 3.76 -8.01 8.13
C VAL A 98 3.10 -7.82 6.78
N HIS A 99 2.84 -6.59 6.39
CA HIS A 99 2.09 -6.30 5.17
C HIS A 99 3.01 -5.77 4.07
N VAL A 100 3.28 -6.58 3.05
CA VAL A 100 3.89 -6.08 1.83
C VAL A 100 2.78 -5.57 0.93
N ILE A 101 2.50 -4.26 0.99
CA ILE A 101 1.36 -3.66 0.27
C ILE A 101 1.66 -3.42 -1.21
N GLY A 102 2.93 -3.49 -1.61
CA GLY A 102 3.41 -2.94 -2.87
C GLY A 102 4.34 -3.83 -3.71
N ARG A 103 4.32 -5.16 -3.67
CA ARG A 103 5.12 -5.97 -4.60
C ARG A 103 4.51 -5.98 -6.00
N THR A 104 5.08 -5.19 -6.91
CA THR A 104 4.54 -4.93 -8.25
C THR A 104 4.71 -6.13 -9.19
N LEU A 105 3.62 -6.80 -9.54
CA LEU A 105 3.67 -7.97 -10.44
C LEU A 105 3.70 -7.62 -11.92
N GLY A 106 3.19 -6.46 -12.33
CA GLY A 106 3.19 -6.04 -13.73
C GLY A 106 4.59 -5.88 -14.34
N LYS A 107 5.61 -5.64 -13.50
CA LYS A 107 7.03 -5.55 -13.91
C LYS A 107 7.82 -6.84 -13.72
N THR A 108 7.28 -7.80 -12.97
CA THR A 108 8.00 -9.01 -12.56
C THR A 108 8.27 -9.92 -13.74
N ARG A 109 9.55 -10.26 -13.95
CA ARG A 109 10.00 -11.19 -14.99
C ARG A 109 10.20 -12.62 -14.47
N GLU A 110 10.37 -12.78 -13.16
CA GLU A 110 10.64 -14.03 -12.47
C GLU A 110 9.55 -14.31 -11.41
N PRO A 111 8.31 -14.64 -11.82
CA PRO A 111 7.18 -14.78 -10.87
C PRO A 111 7.35 -15.95 -9.88
N LEU A 112 8.05 -17.03 -10.25
CA LEU A 112 8.33 -18.11 -9.31
C LEU A 112 9.25 -17.68 -8.19
N ARG A 113 10.23 -16.80 -8.46
CA ARG A 113 11.07 -16.23 -7.43
C ARG A 113 10.25 -15.42 -6.41
N VAL A 114 9.29 -14.62 -6.88
CA VAL A 114 8.37 -13.91 -5.97
C VAL A 114 7.55 -14.89 -5.14
N ALA A 115 7.08 -15.99 -5.74
CA ALA A 115 6.35 -17.02 -5.00
C ALA A 115 7.20 -17.64 -3.88
N GLU A 116 8.48 -17.91 -4.13
CA GLU A 116 9.42 -18.44 -3.15
C GLU A 116 9.81 -17.41 -2.09
N GLU A 117 10.11 -16.17 -2.48
CA GLU A 117 10.43 -15.05 -1.57
C GLU A 117 9.29 -14.82 -0.55
N TYR A 118 8.05 -14.80 -1.01
CA TYR A 118 6.89 -14.64 -0.13
C TYR A 118 6.63 -15.87 0.75
N ALA A 119 6.90 -17.08 0.25
CA ALA A 119 6.84 -18.26 1.09
C ALA A 119 7.89 -18.22 2.21
N VAL A 120 9.13 -17.81 1.91
CA VAL A 120 10.18 -17.60 2.91
C VAL A 120 9.77 -16.52 3.92
N LEU A 121 9.24 -15.40 3.45
CA LEU A 121 8.79 -14.31 4.32
C LEU A 121 7.63 -14.74 5.23
N ASP A 122 6.72 -15.57 4.73
CA ASP A 122 5.63 -16.13 5.52
C ASP A 122 6.15 -17.04 6.65
N HIS A 123 7.17 -17.86 6.38
CA HIS A 123 7.85 -18.65 7.41
C HIS A 123 8.61 -17.77 8.42
N ILE A 124 9.36 -16.75 7.97
CA ILE A 124 10.07 -15.84 8.87
C ILE A 124 9.10 -15.09 9.79
N SER A 125 7.93 -14.71 9.26
CA SER A 125 6.90 -14.02 10.04
C SER A 125 6.04 -14.97 10.88
N GLY A 126 6.24 -16.29 10.79
CA GLY A 126 5.42 -17.28 11.49
C GLY A 126 3.94 -17.26 11.08
N GLY A 127 3.65 -16.96 9.81
CA GLY A 127 2.29 -16.92 9.28
C GLY A 127 1.54 -15.60 9.56
N ARG A 128 2.25 -14.49 9.67
CA ARG A 128 1.68 -13.14 9.85
C ARG A 128 1.76 -12.26 8.59
N LEU A 129 2.17 -12.85 7.45
CA LEU A 129 2.28 -12.15 6.18
C LEU A 129 0.91 -11.80 5.60
N LEU A 130 0.75 -10.55 5.14
CA LEU A 130 -0.29 -10.11 4.21
C LEU A 130 0.39 -9.76 2.88
N ALA A 131 -0.05 -10.40 1.80
CA ALA A 131 0.59 -10.30 0.49
C ALA A 131 -0.15 -9.32 -0.43
N GLY A 132 0.42 -8.15 -0.67
CA GLY A 132 -0.13 -7.12 -1.55
C GLY A 132 0.56 -7.12 -2.91
N PHE A 133 -0.23 -7.23 -3.98
CA PHE A 133 0.25 -7.27 -5.35
C PHE A 133 -0.42 -6.21 -6.22
N PRO A 134 0.12 -4.98 -6.32
CA PRO A 134 -0.32 -3.99 -7.29
C PRO A 134 0.08 -4.37 -8.71
N VAL A 135 -0.66 -3.83 -9.69
CA VAL A 135 -0.29 -3.92 -11.10
C VAL A 135 1.03 -3.17 -11.36
N GLY A 136 1.16 -1.99 -10.79
CA GLY A 136 2.30 -1.09 -10.88
C GLY A 136 1.94 0.25 -11.53
N LEU A 137 2.56 1.30 -11.04
CA LEU A 137 2.52 2.63 -11.65
C LEU A 137 3.43 2.66 -12.89
N ALA A 138 3.20 3.59 -13.80
CA ALA A 138 3.95 3.65 -15.05
C ALA A 138 5.45 3.85 -14.82
N TYR A 139 5.85 4.69 -13.86
CA TYR A 139 7.28 4.87 -13.61
C TYR A 139 7.92 3.61 -12.99
N ASP A 140 7.23 2.88 -12.12
CA ASP A 140 7.75 1.65 -11.52
C ASP A 140 7.84 0.50 -12.53
N ALA A 141 6.78 0.26 -13.31
CA ALA A 141 6.73 -0.87 -14.22
C ALA A 141 7.42 -0.59 -15.55
N ASN A 142 7.15 0.55 -16.16
CA ASN A 142 7.55 0.83 -17.51
C ASN A 142 8.90 1.55 -17.59
N TYR A 143 9.06 2.69 -16.90
CA TYR A 143 10.32 3.43 -16.93
C TYR A 143 11.46 2.69 -16.22
N ASN A 144 11.24 2.24 -14.98
CA ASN A 144 12.30 1.66 -14.18
C ASN A 144 12.66 0.22 -14.57
N ASN A 145 11.71 -0.53 -15.16
CA ASN A 145 11.89 -1.96 -15.45
C ASN A 145 11.74 -2.32 -16.92
N GLY A 146 11.50 -1.33 -17.79
CA GLY A 146 11.47 -1.54 -19.25
C GLY A 146 10.34 -2.46 -19.73
N VAL A 147 9.23 -2.52 -19.00
CA VAL A 147 8.05 -3.27 -19.44
C VAL A 147 7.26 -2.43 -20.43
N VAL A 148 6.88 -3.04 -21.54
CA VAL A 148 6.03 -2.37 -22.54
C VAL A 148 4.65 -2.08 -21.92
N PRO A 149 4.14 -0.83 -21.97
CA PRO A 149 2.91 -0.45 -21.26
C PRO A 149 1.72 -1.36 -21.54
N VAL A 150 1.48 -1.74 -22.80
CA VAL A 150 0.37 -2.60 -23.19
C VAL A 150 0.45 -4.04 -22.64
N GLU A 151 1.61 -4.47 -22.15
CA GLU A 151 1.83 -5.79 -21.56
C GLU A 151 1.66 -5.80 -20.04
N THR A 152 1.74 -4.65 -19.38
CA THR A 152 1.80 -4.55 -17.89
C THR A 152 0.67 -5.31 -17.23
N ARG A 153 -0.56 -5.14 -17.69
CA ARG A 153 -1.74 -5.81 -17.11
C ARG A 153 -1.74 -7.31 -17.42
N ALA A 154 -1.44 -7.70 -18.64
CA ALA A 154 -1.43 -9.12 -19.02
C ALA A 154 -0.31 -9.89 -18.29
N ARG A 155 0.86 -9.25 -18.06
CA ARG A 155 1.93 -9.81 -17.22
C ARG A 155 1.48 -9.98 -15.77
N TYR A 156 0.82 -8.97 -15.21
CA TYR A 156 0.26 -9.04 -13.88
C TYR A 156 -0.69 -10.24 -13.72
N ASP A 157 -1.65 -10.38 -14.65
CA ASP A 157 -2.65 -11.45 -14.59
C ASP A 157 -2.01 -12.83 -14.68
N GLU A 158 -1.03 -13.02 -15.58
CA GLU A 158 -0.29 -14.29 -15.72
C GLU A 158 0.58 -14.57 -14.49
N ASN A 159 1.32 -13.57 -14.01
CA ASN A 159 2.22 -13.72 -12.87
C ASN A 159 1.45 -14.07 -11.59
N LEU A 160 0.33 -13.40 -11.32
CA LEU A 160 -0.52 -13.73 -10.17
C LEU A 160 -1.07 -15.15 -10.26
N ALA A 161 -1.55 -15.55 -11.44
CA ALA A 161 -2.08 -16.91 -11.65
C ALA A 161 -1.02 -17.98 -11.43
N LEU A 162 0.21 -17.76 -11.91
CA LEU A 162 1.32 -18.68 -11.71
C LEU A 162 1.74 -18.77 -10.24
N ILE A 163 1.87 -17.62 -9.55
CA ILE A 163 2.22 -17.59 -8.12
C ILE A 163 1.19 -18.38 -7.31
N LEU A 164 -0.10 -18.11 -7.51
CA LEU A 164 -1.16 -18.81 -6.79
C LEU A 164 -1.15 -20.30 -7.06
N LYS A 165 -0.96 -20.71 -8.32
CA LYS A 165 -0.85 -22.13 -8.67
C LYS A 165 0.39 -22.76 -8.03
N ALA A 166 1.53 -22.06 -8.01
CA ALA A 166 2.75 -22.57 -7.39
C ALA A 166 2.57 -22.78 -5.87
N TRP A 167 1.84 -21.90 -5.19
CA TRP A 167 1.56 -22.03 -3.76
C TRP A 167 0.58 -23.17 -3.43
N THR A 168 -0.43 -23.39 -4.28
CA THR A 168 -1.57 -24.27 -3.96
C THR A 168 -1.54 -25.65 -4.63
N SER A 169 -0.79 -25.82 -5.73
CA SER A 169 -0.72 -27.11 -6.42
C SER A 169 -0.04 -28.18 -5.56
N ARG A 170 -0.65 -29.35 -5.45
CA ARG A 170 -0.07 -30.50 -4.74
C ARG A 170 0.91 -31.30 -5.60
N GLU A 171 0.83 -31.14 -6.91
CA GLU A 171 1.63 -31.86 -7.88
C GLU A 171 2.63 -30.94 -8.58
N ILE A 172 3.70 -31.50 -9.09
CA ILE A 172 4.60 -30.82 -10.02
C ILE A 172 3.83 -30.57 -11.31
N PHE A 173 3.88 -29.35 -11.83
CA PHE A 173 3.17 -29.00 -13.04
C PHE A 173 4.05 -28.23 -14.03
N ALA A 174 3.74 -28.33 -15.32
CA ALA A 174 4.31 -27.45 -16.32
C ALA A 174 3.47 -26.16 -16.43
N TRP A 175 4.14 -25.04 -16.72
CA TRP A 175 3.49 -23.77 -17.03
C TRP A 175 3.89 -23.32 -18.44
N ASN A 176 2.90 -23.03 -19.27
CA ASN A 176 3.13 -22.57 -20.64
C ASN A 176 2.33 -21.27 -20.87
N GLY A 177 2.76 -20.19 -20.21
CA GLY A 177 2.17 -18.86 -20.34
C GLY A 177 2.74 -18.08 -21.54
N LYS A 178 2.19 -16.89 -21.75
CA LYS A 178 2.66 -15.97 -22.79
C LYS A 178 4.03 -15.38 -22.43
N PHE A 179 4.24 -15.06 -21.14
CA PHE A 179 5.42 -14.35 -20.64
C PHE A 179 6.40 -15.26 -19.91
N SER A 180 5.93 -16.39 -19.39
CA SER A 180 6.74 -17.33 -18.63
C SER A 180 6.44 -18.76 -19.04
N GLN A 181 7.50 -19.59 -19.24
CA GLN A 181 7.39 -21.00 -19.59
C GLN A 181 8.32 -21.80 -18.71
N TYR A 182 7.76 -22.77 -17.99
CA TYR A 182 8.49 -23.64 -17.08
C TYR A 182 8.13 -25.11 -17.35
N PRO A 183 9.10 -25.99 -17.67
CA PRO A 183 8.82 -27.40 -17.88
C PRO A 183 8.39 -28.15 -16.62
N GLY A 184 8.74 -27.60 -15.44
CA GLY A 184 8.33 -28.13 -14.15
C GLY A 184 8.36 -27.04 -13.10
N VAL A 185 7.27 -26.91 -12.36
CA VAL A 185 7.14 -26.01 -11.21
C VAL A 185 6.93 -26.83 -9.95
N ASN A 186 7.86 -26.69 -9.00
CA ASN A 186 7.81 -27.30 -7.67
C ASN A 186 8.62 -26.45 -6.71
N ILE A 187 8.00 -25.40 -6.20
CA ILE A 187 8.69 -24.43 -5.32
C ILE A 187 8.99 -25.00 -3.92
N TRP A 188 10.12 -24.57 -3.36
CA TRP A 188 10.58 -24.88 -2.01
C TRP A 188 11.15 -23.63 -1.37
N PRO A 189 10.56 -23.08 -0.25
CA PRO A 189 9.37 -23.60 0.45
C PRO A 189 8.06 -23.23 -0.23
N ARG A 190 6.96 -23.71 0.36
CA ARG A 190 5.61 -23.21 0.15
C ARG A 190 5.21 -22.33 1.34
N PRO A 191 4.21 -21.43 1.22
CA PRO A 191 3.74 -20.65 2.35
C PRO A 191 3.37 -21.50 3.57
N LEU A 192 3.58 -20.94 4.75
CA LEU A 192 3.14 -21.53 6.03
C LEU A 192 1.62 -21.43 6.18
N GLN A 193 1.04 -20.31 5.74
CA GLN A 193 -0.39 -20.09 5.75
C GLN A 193 -1.09 -20.91 4.65
N ALA A 194 -2.20 -21.56 4.97
CA ALA A 194 -2.96 -22.38 4.04
C ALA A 194 -4.30 -21.72 3.67
N PRO A 195 -4.68 -21.70 2.39
CA PRO A 195 -3.94 -22.22 1.21
C PRO A 195 -2.77 -21.30 0.79
N HIS A 196 -2.75 -20.07 1.21
CA HIS A 196 -1.73 -19.04 0.99
C HIS A 196 -1.98 -17.86 1.95
N PRO A 197 -1.03 -16.90 2.11
CA PRO A 197 -1.27 -15.67 2.85
C PRO A 197 -2.47 -14.89 2.33
N PRO A 198 -3.17 -14.10 3.16
CA PRO A 198 -4.20 -13.19 2.68
C PRO A 198 -3.66 -12.29 1.57
N LEU A 199 -4.45 -12.11 0.52
CA LEU A 199 -4.06 -11.39 -0.69
C LEU A 199 -4.79 -10.07 -0.83
N SER A 200 -4.09 -9.06 -1.30
CA SER A 200 -4.69 -7.76 -1.63
C SER A 200 -4.14 -7.19 -2.93
N ILE A 201 -4.92 -6.32 -3.56
CA ILE A 201 -4.50 -5.50 -4.70
C ILE A 201 -4.53 -4.03 -4.31
N THR A 202 -3.39 -3.37 -4.43
CA THR A 202 -3.28 -1.91 -4.24
C THR A 202 -3.56 -1.21 -5.57
N THR A 203 -4.43 -0.22 -5.54
CA THR A 203 -4.99 0.39 -6.75
C THR A 203 -5.30 1.87 -6.55
N ILE A 204 -5.38 2.60 -7.66
CA ILE A 204 -5.97 3.95 -7.75
C ILE A 204 -7.46 3.92 -8.09
N GLY A 205 -8.08 2.73 -8.13
CA GLY A 205 -9.54 2.58 -8.23
C GLY A 205 -10.11 2.48 -9.65
N THR A 206 -9.39 1.88 -10.60
CA THR A 206 -9.99 1.66 -11.94
C THR A 206 -11.10 0.61 -11.91
N PRO A 207 -12.21 0.77 -12.67
CA PRO A 207 -13.34 -0.19 -12.68
C PRO A 207 -12.93 -1.64 -12.96
N ASN A 208 -12.00 -1.85 -13.89
CA ASN A 208 -11.49 -3.19 -14.20
C ASN A 208 -10.78 -3.85 -13.00
N THR A 209 -10.11 -3.05 -12.17
CA THR A 209 -9.44 -3.57 -10.97
C THR A 209 -10.47 -3.92 -9.89
N THR A 210 -11.55 -3.15 -9.77
CA THR A 210 -12.69 -3.47 -8.89
C THR A 210 -13.27 -4.85 -9.21
N THR A 211 -13.68 -5.06 -10.45
CA THR A 211 -14.24 -6.35 -10.90
C THR A 211 -13.24 -7.50 -10.69
N PHE A 212 -11.97 -7.28 -11.03
CA PHE A 212 -10.90 -8.26 -10.85
C PHE A 212 -10.72 -8.68 -9.38
N ALA A 213 -10.69 -7.70 -8.46
CA ALA A 213 -10.55 -7.96 -7.03
C ALA A 213 -11.73 -8.77 -6.47
N LEU A 214 -12.95 -8.39 -6.82
CA LEU A 214 -14.18 -9.07 -6.39
C LEU A 214 -14.29 -10.49 -6.92
N GLN A 215 -13.93 -10.73 -8.20
CA GLN A 215 -13.94 -12.07 -8.81
C GLN A 215 -13.00 -13.04 -8.11
N ARG A 216 -11.89 -12.55 -7.55
CA ARG A 216 -10.82 -13.34 -6.93
C ARG A 216 -10.80 -13.26 -5.42
N ASP A 217 -11.78 -12.55 -4.83
CA ASP A 217 -11.88 -12.35 -3.38
C ASP A 217 -10.61 -11.72 -2.77
N LEU A 218 -9.97 -10.80 -3.51
CA LEU A 218 -8.80 -10.06 -3.02
C LEU A 218 -9.24 -8.90 -2.13
N GLY A 219 -8.41 -8.56 -1.14
CA GLY A 219 -8.51 -7.29 -0.44
C GLY A 219 -8.29 -6.13 -1.43
N PHE A 220 -9.11 -5.09 -1.33
CA PHE A 220 -9.08 -3.92 -2.21
C PHE A 220 -8.49 -2.73 -1.47
N ASN A 221 -7.23 -2.37 -1.77
CA ASN A 221 -6.52 -1.29 -1.09
C ASN A 221 -6.50 -0.05 -1.99
N LEU A 222 -7.34 0.95 -1.67
CA LEU A 222 -7.37 2.21 -2.41
C LEU A 222 -6.33 3.18 -1.86
N VAL A 223 -5.50 3.68 -2.77
CA VAL A 223 -4.52 4.74 -2.54
C VAL A 223 -4.92 5.95 -3.40
N ALA A 224 -5.42 7.01 -2.75
CA ALA A 224 -5.89 8.22 -3.43
C ALA A 224 -5.56 9.46 -2.56
N PHE A 225 -4.45 10.14 -2.89
CA PHE A 225 -3.88 11.19 -2.04
C PHE A 225 -4.03 12.61 -2.59
N HIS A 226 -4.61 12.80 -3.78
CA HIS A 226 -4.49 14.07 -4.50
C HIS A 226 -5.76 14.92 -4.42
N GLY A 227 -6.34 15.11 -3.24
CA GLY A 227 -7.46 16.00 -3.03
C GLY A 227 -8.52 15.50 -2.07
N ASP A 228 -9.74 16.03 -2.20
CA ASP A 228 -10.88 15.67 -1.33
C ASP A 228 -11.27 14.20 -1.48
N PRO A 229 -11.18 13.39 -0.41
CA PRO A 229 -11.60 11.99 -0.43
C PRO A 229 -13.05 11.78 -0.87
N MET A 230 -13.93 12.75 -0.63
CA MET A 230 -15.33 12.67 -1.07
C MET A 230 -15.47 12.79 -2.59
N VAL A 231 -14.51 13.45 -3.25
CA VAL A 231 -14.49 13.62 -4.71
C VAL A 231 -13.74 12.46 -5.39
N ILE A 232 -12.61 12.02 -4.81
CA ILE A 232 -11.72 11.06 -5.48
C ILE A 232 -11.90 9.61 -5.00
N ALA A 233 -12.12 9.37 -3.71
CA ALA A 233 -12.22 8.02 -3.15
C ALA A 233 -13.66 7.52 -3.05
N LYS A 234 -14.59 8.38 -2.63
CA LYS A 234 -16.00 7.98 -2.47
C LYS A 234 -16.61 7.36 -3.73
N PRO A 235 -16.50 7.95 -4.93
CA PRO A 235 -17.04 7.33 -6.14
C PRO A 235 -16.44 5.96 -6.48
N VAL A 236 -15.17 5.74 -6.11
CA VAL A 236 -14.51 4.44 -6.29
C VAL A 236 -15.10 3.39 -5.34
N PHE A 237 -15.33 3.75 -4.07
CA PHE A 237 -15.95 2.82 -3.11
C PHE A 237 -17.44 2.62 -3.40
N ASP A 238 -18.18 3.64 -3.82
CA ASP A 238 -19.57 3.47 -4.26
C ASP A 238 -19.63 2.44 -5.40
N HIS A 239 -18.83 2.61 -6.46
CA HIS A 239 -18.73 1.65 -7.56
C HIS A 239 -18.27 0.26 -7.11
N PHE A 240 -17.35 0.18 -6.14
CA PHE A 240 -16.86 -1.09 -5.60
C PHE A 240 -18.00 -1.87 -4.93
N TRP A 241 -18.78 -1.22 -4.06
CA TRP A 241 -19.87 -1.86 -3.32
C TRP A 241 -21.08 -2.15 -4.19
N GLU A 242 -21.41 -1.29 -5.15
CA GLU A 242 -22.44 -1.55 -6.18
C GLU A 242 -22.06 -2.80 -7.01
N THR A 243 -20.82 -2.86 -7.49
CA THR A 243 -20.33 -4.02 -8.25
C THR A 243 -20.35 -5.30 -7.39
N ALA A 244 -19.97 -5.21 -6.10
CA ALA A 244 -20.05 -6.35 -5.19
C ALA A 244 -21.49 -6.86 -5.04
N ALA A 245 -22.45 -5.96 -4.86
CA ALA A 245 -23.88 -6.31 -4.79
C ALA A 245 -24.38 -6.97 -6.07
N ASP A 246 -24.07 -6.41 -7.24
CA ASP A 246 -24.44 -6.93 -8.55
C ASP A 246 -23.86 -8.34 -8.80
N MET A 247 -22.67 -8.62 -8.26
CA MET A 247 -22.02 -9.93 -8.34
C MET A 247 -22.48 -10.93 -7.26
N GLY A 248 -23.36 -10.52 -6.33
CA GLY A 248 -23.79 -11.32 -5.19
C GLY A 248 -22.65 -11.64 -4.22
N VAL A 249 -21.67 -10.73 -4.12
CA VAL A 249 -20.57 -10.81 -3.14
C VAL A 249 -21.01 -10.10 -1.87
N ASP A 250 -20.59 -10.64 -0.69
CA ASP A 250 -20.93 -10.05 0.61
C ASP A 250 -20.33 -8.63 0.76
N ASP A 251 -20.98 -7.84 1.59
CA ASP A 251 -20.64 -6.44 1.87
C ASP A 251 -19.69 -6.26 3.08
N ASN A 252 -18.92 -7.30 3.43
CA ASN A 252 -18.01 -7.28 4.54
C ASN A 252 -16.94 -6.19 4.39
N PRO A 253 -16.87 -5.20 5.30
CA PRO A 253 -15.99 -4.04 5.18
C PRO A 253 -14.50 -4.40 5.24
N TYR A 254 -14.11 -5.52 5.85
CA TYR A 254 -12.71 -5.96 5.89
C TYR A 254 -12.11 -6.29 4.53
N ARG A 255 -12.94 -6.44 3.50
CA ARG A 255 -12.50 -6.55 2.11
C ARG A 255 -11.82 -5.28 1.58
N ALA A 256 -12.13 -4.12 2.16
CA ALA A 256 -11.72 -2.83 1.66
C ALA A 256 -10.80 -2.08 2.64
N THR A 257 -9.79 -1.42 2.08
CA THR A 257 -8.81 -0.60 2.80
C THR A 257 -8.75 0.78 2.15
N TYR A 258 -8.71 1.81 2.96
CA TYR A 258 -8.39 3.17 2.53
C TYR A 258 -7.07 3.63 3.13
N ALA A 259 -6.25 4.28 2.31
CA ALA A 259 -4.96 4.81 2.73
C ALA A 259 -5.05 6.33 2.99
N GLN A 260 -4.47 6.81 4.11
CA GLN A 260 -4.57 8.21 4.53
C GLN A 260 -3.29 8.71 5.20
N PHE A 261 -2.89 9.96 4.92
CA PHE A 261 -1.87 10.69 5.66
C PHE A 261 -2.44 11.25 6.97
N VAL A 262 -1.74 11.02 8.09
CA VAL A 262 -2.24 11.36 9.41
C VAL A 262 -1.18 12.04 10.27
N ALA A 263 -1.55 13.16 10.91
CA ALA A 263 -0.73 13.85 11.90
C ALA A 263 -1.56 14.30 13.10
N VAL A 264 -1.15 13.93 14.31
CA VAL A 264 -1.92 14.15 15.54
C VAL A 264 -1.09 14.97 16.55
N ALA A 265 -1.71 15.97 17.12
CA ALA A 265 -1.13 16.77 18.21
C ALA A 265 -2.20 17.06 19.30
N ASP A 266 -1.84 17.80 20.34
CA ASP A 266 -2.77 18.14 21.41
C ASP A 266 -3.89 19.09 20.93
N THR A 267 -3.57 19.98 19.98
CA THR A 267 -4.52 20.90 19.35
C THR A 267 -4.30 21.01 17.85
N ASP A 268 -5.31 21.48 17.10
CA ASP A 268 -5.20 21.71 15.66
C ASP A 268 -4.10 22.74 15.33
N ALA A 269 -3.97 23.79 16.15
CA ALA A 269 -2.92 24.79 15.99
C ALA A 269 -1.52 24.22 16.24
N GLU A 270 -1.38 23.32 17.19
CA GLU A 270 -0.11 22.65 17.45
C GLU A 270 0.24 21.66 16.34
N ALA A 271 -0.75 20.95 15.77
CA ALA A 271 -0.53 20.11 14.61
C ALA A 271 0.01 20.91 13.42
N GLU A 272 -0.56 22.09 13.12
CA GLU A 272 -0.03 22.99 12.10
C GLU A 272 1.42 23.38 12.41
N LYS A 273 1.70 23.81 13.65
CA LYS A 273 3.04 24.21 14.08
C LYS A 273 4.09 23.10 13.95
N LEU A 274 3.74 21.87 14.33
CA LEU A 274 4.68 20.74 14.34
C LEU A 274 4.87 20.15 12.95
N TYR A 275 3.79 20.01 12.17
CA TYR A 275 3.79 19.13 10.99
C TYR A 275 3.72 19.88 9.65
N ALA A 276 3.31 21.16 9.59
CA ALA A 276 3.05 21.84 8.34
C ALA A 276 4.20 21.75 7.34
N LYS A 277 5.43 22.10 7.75
CA LYS A 277 6.60 22.08 6.87
C LYS A 277 6.93 20.68 6.34
N HIS A 278 6.63 19.62 7.11
CA HIS A 278 6.92 18.24 6.74
C HIS A 278 5.87 17.67 5.78
N ILE A 279 4.61 18.04 5.99
CA ILE A 279 3.50 17.73 5.10
C ILE A 279 3.69 18.46 3.76
N GLU A 280 3.96 19.77 3.79
CA GLU A 280 4.26 20.54 2.58
C GLU A 280 5.46 19.96 1.82
N TYR A 281 6.53 19.56 2.52
CA TYR A 281 7.67 18.86 1.92
C TYR A 281 7.25 17.58 1.20
N SER A 282 6.41 16.75 1.82
CA SER A 282 5.96 15.48 1.23
C SER A 282 5.24 15.68 -0.11
N PHE A 283 4.41 16.73 -0.19
CA PHE A 283 3.65 17.03 -1.40
C PHE A 283 4.45 17.84 -2.42
N ALA A 284 5.32 18.74 -1.99
CA ALA A 284 6.13 19.56 -2.88
C ALA A 284 7.33 18.81 -3.48
N ASN A 285 7.98 17.94 -2.69
CA ASN A 285 9.24 17.29 -3.05
C ASN A 285 9.13 15.77 -3.20
N GLY A 286 7.99 15.18 -2.85
CA GLY A 286 7.77 13.74 -2.80
C GLY A 286 6.60 13.27 -3.65
N ILE A 287 5.64 12.63 -2.99
CA ILE A 287 4.51 11.95 -3.65
C ILE A 287 3.60 12.89 -4.45
N GLY A 288 3.47 14.14 -4.04
CA GLY A 288 2.71 15.15 -4.78
C GLY A 288 3.45 15.73 -5.99
N HIS A 289 4.74 15.45 -6.12
CA HIS A 289 5.61 15.98 -7.19
C HIS A 289 5.93 14.92 -8.26
N ILE A 290 4.91 14.17 -8.68
CA ILE A 290 5.02 13.13 -9.70
C ILE A 290 4.13 13.52 -10.87
N GLY A 291 4.74 13.68 -12.07
CA GLY A 291 3.98 14.00 -13.27
C GLY A 291 3.00 12.89 -13.66
N ILE A 292 1.81 13.27 -14.16
CA ILE A 292 0.76 12.31 -14.54
C ILE A 292 1.28 11.24 -15.52
N HIS A 293 2.19 11.58 -16.42
CA HIS A 293 2.80 10.63 -17.35
C HIS A 293 3.65 9.56 -16.66
N ARG A 294 4.11 9.80 -15.41
CA ARG A 294 4.79 8.82 -14.56
C ARG A 294 3.81 7.91 -13.83
N LEU A 295 2.62 8.40 -13.54
CA LEU A 295 1.58 7.59 -12.88
C LEU A 295 0.85 6.71 -13.88
N ALA A 296 0.60 7.23 -15.07
CA ALA A 296 -0.20 6.57 -16.10
C ALA A 296 0.38 6.77 -17.50
N MET A 297 0.59 5.66 -18.22
CA MET A 297 1.00 5.70 -19.63
C MET A 297 -0.12 5.18 -20.53
N PRO A 298 -0.29 5.77 -21.74
CA PRO A 298 -1.15 5.19 -22.76
C PRO A 298 -0.80 3.71 -23.02
N GLY A 299 -1.81 2.84 -23.07
CA GLY A 299 -1.63 1.39 -23.20
C GLY A 299 -1.40 0.64 -21.89
N GLY A 300 -0.84 1.27 -20.85
CA GLY A 300 -0.71 0.66 -19.52
C GLY A 300 -1.99 0.75 -18.68
N ILE A 301 -2.78 1.80 -18.92
CA ILE A 301 -4.11 1.99 -18.33
C ILE A 301 -5.15 1.98 -19.45
N PRO A 302 -6.29 1.28 -19.27
CA PRO A 302 -7.39 1.35 -20.23
C PRO A 302 -7.88 2.79 -20.40
N PRO A 303 -8.41 3.17 -21.59
CA PRO A 303 -8.88 4.54 -21.87
C PRO A 303 -9.88 5.08 -20.83
N MET A 304 -10.78 4.24 -20.33
CA MET A 304 -11.73 4.60 -19.28
C MET A 304 -11.02 4.88 -17.94
N GLY A 305 -10.00 4.11 -17.58
CA GLY A 305 -9.19 4.34 -16.39
C GLY A 305 -8.37 5.63 -16.48
N LEU A 306 -7.80 5.93 -17.65
CA LEU A 306 -7.10 7.19 -17.90
C LEU A 306 -8.06 8.38 -17.82
N LYS A 307 -9.24 8.27 -18.43
CA LYS A 307 -10.29 9.31 -18.34
C LYS A 307 -10.72 9.55 -16.89
N HIS A 308 -10.89 8.48 -16.10
CA HIS A 308 -11.21 8.57 -14.68
C HIS A 308 -10.11 9.29 -13.91
N LEU A 309 -8.85 8.87 -14.10
CA LEU A 309 -7.69 9.49 -13.45
C LEU A 309 -7.60 10.99 -13.79
N MET A 310 -7.74 11.36 -15.06
CA MET A 310 -7.69 12.77 -15.47
C MET A 310 -8.87 13.59 -14.93
N ALA A 311 -10.02 12.98 -14.73
CA ALA A 311 -11.21 13.67 -14.20
C ALA A 311 -11.14 13.86 -12.68
N THR A 312 -10.41 13.00 -11.97
CA THR A 312 -10.30 13.01 -10.52
C THR A 312 -9.02 13.67 -10.01
N MET A 313 -8.00 13.83 -10.86
CA MET A 313 -6.82 14.60 -10.49
C MET A 313 -7.15 16.10 -10.53
N PRO A 314 -6.94 16.82 -9.43
CA PRO A 314 -7.07 18.27 -9.43
C PRO A 314 -6.06 18.87 -10.43
N PRO A 315 -6.37 20.02 -11.05
CA PRO A 315 -5.36 20.77 -11.79
C PRO A 315 -4.18 21.05 -10.87
N PRO A 316 -2.93 21.06 -11.41
CA PRO A 316 -1.79 21.41 -10.60
C PRO A 316 -2.03 22.79 -9.94
N PRO A 317 -1.82 22.90 -8.63
CA PRO A 317 -2.00 24.17 -7.94
C PRO A 317 -0.98 25.20 -8.45
N ASP A 318 -1.33 26.47 -8.35
CA ASP A 318 -0.42 27.60 -8.62
C ASP A 318 0.67 27.66 -7.53
N GLY A 319 1.61 26.70 -7.56
CA GLY A 319 2.68 26.56 -6.60
C GLY A 319 2.53 25.32 -5.69
N PRO A 320 3.49 25.09 -4.78
CA PRO A 320 3.45 23.93 -3.88
C PRO A 320 2.25 24.05 -2.92
N PRO A 321 1.50 22.94 -2.72
CA PRO A 321 0.31 22.93 -1.86
C PRO A 321 0.70 23.28 -0.41
N LYS A 322 -0.16 24.05 0.25
CA LYS A 322 0.02 24.47 1.62
C LYS A 322 -0.68 23.54 2.60
N TYR A 323 -0.18 23.48 3.83
CA TYR A 323 -0.75 22.65 4.89
C TYR A 323 -2.27 22.84 5.02
N ARG A 324 -2.74 24.08 5.05
CA ARG A 324 -4.18 24.36 5.22
C ARG A 324 -5.01 23.81 4.06
N ASP A 325 -4.55 23.99 2.83
CA ASP A 325 -5.25 23.48 1.65
C ASP A 325 -5.35 21.95 1.68
N LEU A 326 -4.27 21.27 2.10
CA LEU A 326 -4.20 19.81 2.21
C LEU A 326 -5.11 19.25 3.32
N VAL A 327 -5.23 19.97 4.44
CA VAL A 327 -6.10 19.58 5.55
C VAL A 327 -7.56 19.92 5.27
N GLU A 328 -7.86 21.10 4.71
CA GLU A 328 -9.21 21.50 4.34
C GLU A 328 -9.80 20.60 3.26
N SER A 329 -9.01 20.23 2.24
CA SER A 329 -9.44 19.27 1.22
C SER A 329 -9.58 17.85 1.76
N GLY A 330 -8.96 17.52 2.90
CA GLY A 330 -8.93 16.16 3.45
C GLY A 330 -7.89 15.24 2.82
N ALA A 331 -7.01 15.76 1.94
CA ALA A 331 -5.85 15.01 1.43
C ALA A 331 -4.94 14.55 2.58
N VAL A 332 -4.89 15.34 3.65
CA VAL A 332 -4.23 15.01 4.92
C VAL A 332 -5.23 15.18 6.06
N VAL A 333 -5.28 14.22 6.96
CA VAL A 333 -6.05 14.32 8.20
C VAL A 333 -5.09 14.70 9.31
N ALA A 334 -5.07 15.98 9.66
CA ALA A 334 -4.18 16.51 10.70
C ALA A 334 -4.95 17.40 11.67
N GLY A 335 -4.56 17.36 12.95
CA GLY A 335 -5.18 18.17 14.01
C GLY A 335 -5.07 17.54 15.38
N SER A 336 -5.99 17.94 16.28
CA SER A 336 -6.17 17.32 17.59
C SER A 336 -6.63 15.86 17.46
N ALA A 337 -6.42 15.08 18.51
CA ALA A 337 -6.88 13.71 18.53
C ALA A 337 -8.40 13.59 18.26
N ALA A 338 -9.20 14.56 18.71
CA ALA A 338 -10.64 14.59 18.44
C ALA A 338 -10.92 14.81 16.95
N THR A 339 -10.30 15.83 16.35
CA THR A 339 -10.42 16.15 14.92
C THR A 339 -10.05 14.94 14.06
N VAL A 340 -8.92 14.30 14.37
CA VAL A 340 -8.42 13.15 13.59
C VAL A 340 -9.32 11.93 13.74
N ARG A 341 -9.78 11.61 14.96
CA ARG A 341 -10.72 10.50 15.20
C ARG A 341 -12.01 10.67 14.40
N ASP A 342 -12.62 11.85 14.49
CA ASP A 342 -13.92 12.11 13.87
C ASP A 342 -13.81 12.02 12.33
N ARG A 343 -12.73 12.59 11.77
CA ARG A 343 -12.45 12.51 10.32
C ARG A 343 -12.23 11.06 9.87
N LEU A 344 -11.35 10.30 10.52
CA LEU A 344 -11.06 8.92 10.15
C LEU A 344 -12.28 8.01 10.33
N ALA A 345 -13.04 8.19 11.42
CA ALA A 345 -14.29 7.45 11.64
C ALA A 345 -15.34 7.74 10.56
N MET A 346 -15.47 9.01 10.18
CA MET A 346 -16.36 9.44 9.10
C MET A 346 -15.94 8.79 7.77
N LEU A 347 -14.65 8.84 7.40
CA LEU A 347 -14.12 8.21 6.18
C LEU A 347 -14.36 6.69 6.18
N ALA A 348 -14.03 6.01 7.29
CA ALA A 348 -14.21 4.56 7.42
C ALA A 348 -15.68 4.13 7.23
N LYS A 349 -16.62 4.87 7.78
CA LYS A 349 -18.06 4.60 7.66
C LYS A 349 -18.60 4.95 6.28
N THR A 350 -18.20 6.12 5.73
CA THR A 350 -18.67 6.61 4.42
C THR A 350 -18.20 5.70 3.28
N PHE A 351 -16.97 5.21 3.36
CA PHE A 351 -16.39 4.32 2.34
C PHE A 351 -16.69 2.84 2.61
N ARG A 352 -17.26 2.52 3.77
CA ARG A 352 -17.48 1.16 4.26
C ARG A 352 -16.19 0.34 4.20
N VAL A 353 -15.11 0.84 4.82
CA VAL A 353 -13.82 0.15 4.87
C VAL A 353 -13.52 -0.38 6.27
N GLY A 354 -13.12 -1.65 6.36
CA GLY A 354 -12.73 -2.30 7.61
C GLY A 354 -11.26 -2.12 7.97
N ASN A 355 -10.47 -1.56 7.04
CA ASN A 355 -9.04 -1.35 7.25
C ASN A 355 -8.67 0.10 6.89
N LEU A 356 -7.77 0.69 7.68
CA LEU A 356 -7.09 1.95 7.32
C LEU A 356 -5.58 1.73 7.29
N SER A 357 -4.95 2.16 6.20
CA SER A 357 -3.49 2.23 6.05
C SER A 357 -3.04 3.66 6.30
N LEU A 358 -2.37 3.90 7.42
CA LEU A 358 -2.03 5.23 7.91
C LEU A 358 -0.57 5.56 7.65
N PHE A 359 -0.34 6.60 6.86
CA PHE A 359 0.98 7.21 6.68
C PHE A 359 1.19 8.23 7.79
N VAL A 360 1.93 7.84 8.81
CA VAL A 360 2.19 8.62 10.02
C VAL A 360 3.56 9.31 9.96
N GLN A 361 4.52 8.74 9.24
CA GLN A 361 5.76 9.42 8.85
C GLN A 361 5.50 10.23 7.58
N LEU A 362 5.70 11.53 7.63
CA LEU A 362 5.36 12.46 6.55
C LEU A 362 6.59 13.26 6.11
N GLY A 363 6.99 13.07 4.86
CA GLY A 363 8.07 13.81 4.22
C GLY A 363 9.35 13.89 5.05
N SER A 364 9.76 15.11 5.38
CA SER A 364 11.01 15.38 6.11
C SER A 364 10.90 15.28 7.65
N MET A 365 9.86 14.62 8.20
CA MET A 365 9.70 14.51 9.66
C MET A 365 10.94 13.87 10.31
N PRO A 366 11.53 14.51 11.35
CA PRO A 366 12.57 13.89 12.16
C PRO A 366 12.06 12.63 12.85
N HIS A 367 12.98 11.70 13.11
CA HIS A 367 12.70 10.42 13.75
C HIS A 367 11.88 10.55 15.04
N GLU A 368 12.29 11.43 15.97
CA GLU A 368 11.57 11.64 17.24
C GLU A 368 10.17 12.24 17.05
N LEU A 369 9.99 13.11 16.06
CA LEU A 369 8.66 13.65 15.75
C LEU A 369 7.76 12.57 15.13
N THR A 370 8.31 11.66 14.32
CA THR A 370 7.58 10.50 13.81
C THR A 370 7.11 9.60 14.96
N LYS A 371 7.98 9.30 15.93
CA LYS A 371 7.62 8.50 17.11
C LYS A 371 6.54 9.19 17.95
N HIS A 372 6.66 10.50 18.15
CA HIS A 372 5.61 11.27 18.83
C HIS A 372 4.26 11.14 18.11
N ASN A 373 4.23 11.28 16.78
CA ASN A 373 3.00 11.11 16.00
C ASN A 373 2.45 9.66 16.08
N ILE A 374 3.33 8.66 16.10
CA ILE A 374 2.94 7.24 16.34
C ILE A 374 2.27 7.10 17.72
N ASP A 375 2.86 7.66 18.79
CA ASP A 375 2.30 7.60 20.14
C ASP A 375 0.93 8.27 20.24
N MET A 376 0.80 9.46 19.65
CA MET A 376 -0.47 10.19 19.61
C MET A 376 -1.55 9.40 18.86
N CYS A 377 -1.21 8.85 17.69
CA CYS A 377 -2.12 7.97 16.95
C CYS A 377 -2.50 6.75 17.78
N ALA A 378 -1.52 6.02 18.31
CA ALA A 378 -1.74 4.75 19.00
C ALA A 378 -2.57 4.91 20.28
N SER A 379 -2.25 5.93 21.09
CA SER A 379 -2.91 6.14 22.38
C SER A 379 -4.25 6.88 22.28
N GLN A 380 -4.37 7.84 21.35
CA GLN A 380 -5.52 8.75 21.32
C GLN A 380 -6.49 8.49 20.16
N VAL A 381 -6.07 7.82 19.09
CA VAL A 381 -6.90 7.63 17.88
C VAL A 381 -7.31 6.18 17.69
N LEU A 382 -6.37 5.23 17.65
CA LEU A 382 -6.64 3.84 17.31
C LEU A 382 -7.69 3.17 18.22
N PRO A 383 -7.72 3.37 19.57
CA PRO A 383 -8.72 2.73 20.42
C PRO A 383 -10.16 3.12 20.08
N HIS A 384 -10.37 4.32 19.56
CA HIS A 384 -11.70 4.82 19.18
C HIS A 384 -12.16 4.33 17.79
N LEU A 385 -11.24 3.94 16.93
CA LEU A 385 -11.56 3.41 15.60
C LEU A 385 -11.80 1.90 15.62
N ARG A 386 -11.11 1.15 16.47
CA ARG A 386 -11.20 -0.32 16.54
C ARG A 386 -12.61 -0.90 16.66
N PRO A 387 -13.54 -0.31 17.43
CA PRO A 387 -14.90 -0.84 17.52
C PRO A 387 -15.73 -0.72 16.25
N ILE A 388 -15.32 0.11 15.29
CA ILE A 388 -16.03 0.24 14.02
C ILE A 388 -15.92 -1.10 13.27
N TRP A 389 -17.07 -1.64 12.85
CA TRP A 389 -17.20 -2.93 12.15
C TRP A 389 -16.86 -4.18 13.00
N SER A 390 -16.90 -4.08 14.34
CA SER A 390 -16.61 -5.23 15.22
C SER A 390 -17.59 -6.40 15.02
N GLU A 391 -18.77 -6.16 14.47
CA GLU A 391 -19.74 -7.18 14.10
C GLU A 391 -19.27 -8.12 12.99
N TYR A 392 -18.20 -7.75 12.28
CA TYR A 392 -17.58 -8.56 11.23
C TYR A 392 -16.24 -9.20 11.66
N ASP A 393 -15.80 -9.03 12.91
CA ASP A 393 -14.49 -9.51 13.38
C ASP A 393 -14.33 -11.03 13.18
N ASP A 394 -15.39 -11.80 13.36
CA ASP A 394 -15.39 -13.27 13.19
C ASP A 394 -15.37 -13.72 11.72
N ASP A 395 -15.43 -12.79 10.75
CA ASP A 395 -15.43 -13.07 9.32
C ASP A 395 -14.35 -12.29 8.54
N ASN A 396 -13.23 -11.97 9.17
CA ASN A 396 -12.13 -11.29 8.50
C ASN A 396 -11.22 -12.29 7.74
N ARG A 397 -11.58 -12.61 6.51
CA ARG A 397 -10.85 -13.54 5.61
C ARG A 397 -9.62 -12.92 4.95
N TRP A 398 -9.43 -11.62 5.05
CA TRP A 398 -8.30 -10.87 4.48
C TRP A 398 -7.24 -10.54 5.55
N TRP A 399 -7.28 -11.28 6.67
CA TRP A 399 -6.34 -11.11 7.77
C TRP A 399 -5.71 -12.46 8.16
N PRO A 400 -4.43 -12.51 8.60
CA PRO A 400 -3.79 -13.76 9.00
C PRO A 400 -4.53 -14.46 10.15
N VAL A 401 -4.70 -15.77 10.03
CA VAL A 401 -5.40 -16.57 11.05
C VAL A 401 -4.72 -16.45 12.41
N ARG A 402 -3.38 -16.46 12.45
CA ARG A 402 -2.60 -16.25 13.68
C ARG A 402 -2.96 -14.94 14.41
N LEU A 403 -3.37 -13.91 13.67
CA LEU A 403 -3.75 -12.59 14.19
C LEU A 403 -5.27 -12.41 14.34
N GLY A 404 -6.03 -13.49 14.42
CA GLY A 404 -7.48 -13.46 14.58
C GLY A 404 -8.28 -13.33 13.28
N GLY A 405 -7.65 -13.53 12.14
CA GLY A 405 -8.36 -13.65 10.87
C GLY A 405 -9.05 -15.00 10.72
N LYS A 406 -9.90 -15.12 9.71
CA LYS A 406 -10.58 -16.36 9.34
C LYS A 406 -9.85 -17.04 8.18
N ALA A 407 -9.79 -18.37 8.21
CA ALA A 407 -9.26 -19.13 7.08
C ALA A 407 -10.00 -18.77 5.79
N PRO A 408 -9.29 -18.63 4.64
CA PRO A 408 -9.89 -18.28 3.37
C PRO A 408 -11.02 -19.22 2.98
N SER A 409 -12.03 -18.68 2.29
CA SER A 409 -13.14 -19.49 1.79
C SER A 409 -12.64 -20.49 0.73
N PRO A 410 -13.38 -21.60 0.47
CA PRO A 410 -13.06 -22.51 -0.64
C PRO A 410 -12.97 -21.84 -2.02
N LYS A 411 -13.62 -20.68 -2.21
CA LYS A 411 -13.49 -19.87 -3.42
C LYS A 411 -12.10 -19.21 -3.55
N GLN A 412 -11.51 -18.78 -2.44
CA GLN A 412 -10.12 -18.29 -2.43
C GLN A 412 -9.13 -19.45 -2.65
N ALA A 413 -9.38 -20.60 -2.04
CA ALA A 413 -8.64 -21.84 -2.30
C ALA A 413 -8.86 -22.39 -3.72
N GLY A 414 -9.97 -22.04 -4.35
CA GLY A 414 -10.39 -22.49 -5.67
C GLY A 414 -10.06 -21.56 -6.83
N ILE A 415 -9.09 -20.64 -6.71
CA ILE A 415 -8.40 -20.06 -7.87
C ILE A 415 -7.53 -21.16 -8.51
N THR A 416 -8.12 -22.31 -8.66
CA THR A 416 -7.60 -23.39 -9.47
C THR A 416 -7.90 -23.08 -10.92
N ALA A 417 -6.84 -22.87 -11.70
CA ALA A 417 -6.67 -23.33 -13.08
C ALA A 417 -7.97 -23.55 -13.88
N GLY A 418 -8.76 -22.55 -14.14
CA GLY A 418 -10.03 -22.71 -14.86
C GLY A 418 -10.40 -21.59 -15.80
N SER A 419 -9.43 -20.84 -16.36
CA SER A 419 -9.70 -19.91 -17.46
C SER A 419 -8.44 -19.39 -18.15
N ALA A 420 -7.58 -20.33 -18.57
CA ALA A 420 -6.69 -20.09 -19.71
C ALA A 420 -7.20 -21.01 -20.83
N LYS A 421 -8.29 -20.60 -21.49
CA LYS A 421 -8.62 -21.01 -22.86
C LYS A 421 -8.33 -19.87 -23.78
#